data_9cfaeb9fd8f7f5e8c4f4acd42aa90cab
#
_entry.id   9cfaeb9fd8f7f5e8c4f4acd42aa90cab
#
_cell.length_a   1.000
_cell.length_b   1.000
_cell.length_c   1.000
_cell.angle_alpha   90.00
_cell.angle_beta   90.00
_cell.angle_gamma   90.00
#
_symmetry.space_group_name_H-M   'P 1'
#
loop_
_entity.id
_entity.type
_entity.pdbx_description
1 polymer ?
#
loop_
_entity_poly.entity_id
_entity_poly.type
_entity_poly.pdbx_seq_one_letter_code
_entity_poly.pdbx_strand_id
1 'polypeptide(L)'
;VKSVKRTEFLAACVAAIALVFAAYAGSLDNSFHFDDSHVIENNLYIRSLDHVPQYFTDAHTFSSLPQNATYRPLVTLSLALDYARGGLRPRPYHVTQIALLLLTGALLVLFFTSITGELPALFAATLFCVHTANTETMNLISARSELLSAIGLLASFVLYQRSQLARRSSLYLVPLAIGALAKAPVVVFAPLLFAYALLIEKKSPRQALRIALPSLLLGIALLVFLNNMNAKEWESGGGSAWSYLITQPFVWLHYARLFVLPVGLTADSDWTAFAHWYDTRAVAGYAFIALLILAIRRAPAPVAFGLTWFAVALLPTSLFPLAEVANEHRIFFAFIGLVLAAATYVRTRWLAVAATLFLCVHAFATHERNQIWRNEETLWADVVAKSPANGRAWMNYGLTQMAKGEYADAKRNFQHAATLVPNYATLEINLGVVEGELGDDAAAERHFRRALALHPDVSAHLFYARWLTRRGRAPEALPHAREAMRRSPASAEARALVSRLEVAIGGAGSQTWPNYKSAFEAGLEALRNRDWSTAIEANRAALSRDPRSADAWNNLGWSLAQLGFRDESVRAYRKGLEIRPDDQRLANNLRLIAPAP
;
A
#
# COMPACT_ATOMS: atom_id res chain seq x y z
N VAL A 1 -7.73 -33.02 -32.16
CA VAL A 1 -8.36 -32.81 -30.85
C VAL A 1 -9.85 -32.81 -31.10
N LYS A 2 -10.60 -33.80 -30.51
CA LYS A 2 -12.07 -33.79 -30.55
C LYS A 2 -12.55 -32.48 -29.91
N SER A 3 -13.42 -31.71 -30.57
CA SER A 3 -14.02 -30.52 -29.97
C SER A 3 -14.77 -30.97 -28.68
N VAL A 4 -14.46 -30.31 -27.58
CA VAL A 4 -15.17 -30.52 -26.30
C VAL A 4 -16.61 -30.11 -26.48
N LYS A 5 -17.56 -30.87 -25.95
CA LYS A 5 -18.97 -30.46 -25.98
C LYS A 5 -19.11 -29.12 -25.23
N ARG A 6 -19.87 -28.21 -25.79
CA ARG A 6 -20.07 -26.87 -25.19
C ARG A 6 -20.53 -26.94 -23.72
N THR A 7 -21.36 -27.91 -23.39
CA THR A 7 -21.83 -28.14 -22.01
C THR A 7 -20.70 -28.55 -21.06
N GLU A 8 -19.76 -29.40 -21.51
CA GLU A 8 -18.60 -29.83 -20.73
C GLU A 8 -17.63 -28.67 -20.50
N PHE A 9 -17.40 -27.84 -21.51
CA PHE A 9 -16.57 -26.65 -21.38
C PHE A 9 -17.18 -25.63 -20.40
N LEU A 10 -18.49 -25.37 -20.47
CA LEU A 10 -19.19 -24.51 -19.53
C LEU A 10 -19.11 -25.03 -18.09
N ALA A 11 -19.31 -26.34 -17.89
CA ALA A 11 -19.16 -26.96 -16.58
C ALA A 11 -17.74 -26.79 -16.02
N ALA A 12 -16.71 -26.95 -16.86
CA ALA A 12 -15.32 -26.71 -16.48
C ALA A 12 -15.05 -25.24 -16.11
N CYS A 13 -15.65 -24.27 -16.83
CA CYS A 13 -15.56 -22.85 -16.48
C CYS A 13 -16.20 -22.56 -15.12
N VAL A 14 -17.37 -23.13 -14.83
CA VAL A 14 -18.04 -22.97 -13.52
C VAL A 14 -17.17 -23.57 -12.40
N ALA A 15 -16.60 -24.75 -12.62
CA ALA A 15 -15.69 -25.38 -11.66
C ALA A 15 -14.42 -24.53 -11.42
N ALA A 16 -13.85 -23.96 -12.47
CA ALA A 16 -12.71 -23.04 -12.37
C ALA A 16 -13.04 -21.80 -11.55
N ILE A 17 -14.18 -21.17 -11.79
CA ILE A 17 -14.65 -20.00 -11.03
C ILE A 17 -14.87 -20.38 -9.57
N ALA A 18 -15.52 -21.52 -9.29
CA ALA A 18 -15.73 -22.03 -7.93
C ALA A 18 -14.40 -22.28 -7.20
N LEU A 19 -13.39 -22.81 -7.90
CA LEU A 19 -12.05 -23.05 -7.36
C LEU A 19 -11.34 -21.73 -6.99
N VAL A 20 -11.45 -20.69 -7.82
CA VAL A 20 -10.92 -19.36 -7.53
C VAL A 20 -11.60 -18.75 -6.30
N PHE A 21 -12.92 -18.84 -6.20
CA PHE A 21 -13.63 -18.39 -5.00
C PHE A 21 -13.22 -19.17 -3.75
N ALA A 22 -13.05 -20.49 -3.83
CA ALA A 22 -12.58 -21.31 -2.71
C ALA A 22 -11.17 -20.89 -2.26
N ALA A 23 -10.28 -20.60 -3.22
CA ALA A 23 -8.91 -20.14 -2.93
C ALA A 23 -8.88 -18.79 -2.18
N TYR A 24 -9.77 -17.85 -2.52
CA TYR A 24 -9.75 -16.47 -1.98
C TYR A 24 -10.90 -16.16 -1.00
N ALA A 25 -11.73 -17.14 -0.63
CA ALA A 25 -12.87 -16.90 0.28
C ALA A 25 -12.42 -16.28 1.62
N GLY A 26 -11.26 -16.70 2.14
CA GLY A 26 -10.69 -16.16 3.38
C GLY A 26 -10.12 -14.75 3.27
N SER A 27 -9.79 -14.28 2.06
CA SER A 27 -9.18 -12.95 1.88
C SER A 27 -10.17 -11.79 2.02
N LEU A 28 -11.47 -12.05 2.00
CA LEU A 28 -12.50 -11.00 2.07
C LEU A 28 -12.47 -10.21 3.39
N ASP A 29 -11.95 -10.79 4.44
CA ASP A 29 -11.89 -10.20 5.78
C ASP A 29 -10.44 -9.82 6.17
N ASN A 30 -9.48 -9.89 5.22
CA ASN A 30 -8.11 -9.47 5.43
C ASN A 30 -8.00 -7.95 5.56
N SER A 31 -7.08 -7.48 6.40
CA SER A 31 -6.83 -6.06 6.65
C SER A 31 -6.15 -5.37 5.47
N PHE A 32 -6.01 -4.05 5.56
CA PHE A 32 -5.10 -3.28 4.70
C PHE A 32 -3.66 -3.47 5.16
N HIS A 33 -2.71 -3.44 4.21
CA HIS A 33 -1.30 -3.70 4.45
C HIS A 33 -0.39 -2.75 3.67
N PHE A 34 0.82 -2.49 4.18
CA PHE A 34 1.86 -1.72 3.49
C PHE A 34 1.38 -0.39 2.91
N ASP A 35 1.45 -0.27 1.58
CA ASP A 35 1.08 0.93 0.84
C ASP A 35 -0.39 1.29 0.96
N ASP A 36 -1.26 0.33 1.34
CA ASP A 36 -2.68 0.58 1.55
C ASP A 36 -2.89 1.66 2.63
N SER A 37 -1.97 1.79 3.58
CA SER A 37 -2.01 2.82 4.62
C SER A 37 -2.03 4.24 4.04
N HIS A 38 -1.18 4.54 3.06
CA HIS A 38 -1.09 5.87 2.46
C HIS A 38 -1.92 6.03 1.17
N VAL A 39 -2.30 4.93 0.53
CA VAL A 39 -3.10 4.95 -0.71
C VAL A 39 -4.59 4.89 -0.42
N ILE A 40 -4.99 4.28 0.73
CA ILE A 40 -6.39 4.08 1.12
C ILE A 40 -6.69 4.76 2.46
N GLU A 41 -6.08 4.27 3.57
CA GLU A 41 -6.51 4.65 4.93
C GLU A 41 -6.31 6.15 5.22
N ASN A 42 -5.17 6.70 4.81
CA ASN A 42 -4.82 8.11 5.03
C ASN A 42 -5.04 8.99 3.79
N ASN A 43 -5.55 8.43 2.68
CA ASN A 43 -5.81 9.17 1.46
C ASN A 43 -7.18 9.87 1.52
N LEU A 44 -7.17 11.18 1.63
CA LEU A 44 -8.39 11.98 1.69
C LEU A 44 -9.07 12.13 0.31
N TYR A 45 -8.33 12.04 -0.79
CA TYR A 45 -8.88 12.23 -2.14
C TYR A 45 -9.88 11.14 -2.52
N ILE A 46 -9.69 9.89 -2.09
CA ILE A 46 -10.61 8.79 -2.43
C ILE A 46 -11.94 8.86 -1.66
N ARG A 47 -12.07 9.76 -0.67
CA ARG A 47 -13.24 9.83 0.22
C ARG A 47 -14.45 10.53 -0.39
N SER A 48 -14.29 11.23 -1.52
CA SER A 48 -15.39 11.81 -2.31
C SER A 48 -15.16 11.59 -3.81
N LEU A 49 -16.22 11.24 -4.52
CA LEU A 49 -16.21 11.15 -5.98
C LEU A 49 -16.13 12.52 -6.66
N ASP A 50 -16.32 13.62 -5.93
CA ASP A 50 -16.13 14.98 -6.44
C ASP A 50 -14.68 15.25 -6.88
N HIS A 51 -13.73 14.47 -6.34
CA HIS A 51 -12.31 14.55 -6.70
C HIS A 51 -11.94 13.81 -7.99
N VAL A 52 -12.87 13.09 -8.63
CA VAL A 52 -12.59 12.28 -9.85
C VAL A 52 -11.88 13.08 -10.95
N PRO A 53 -12.25 14.33 -11.28
CA PRO A 53 -11.49 15.10 -12.28
C PRO A 53 -10.02 15.33 -11.91
N GLN A 54 -9.73 15.50 -10.61
CA GLN A 54 -8.38 15.71 -10.10
C GLN A 54 -7.49 14.46 -10.24
N TYR A 55 -8.06 13.25 -10.20
CA TYR A 55 -7.29 12.02 -10.39
C TYR A 55 -6.56 11.99 -11.73
N PHE A 56 -7.15 12.62 -12.76
CA PHE A 56 -6.59 12.66 -14.10
C PHE A 56 -5.67 13.86 -14.38
N THR A 57 -5.50 14.77 -13.42
CA THR A 57 -4.71 15.99 -13.58
C THR A 57 -3.60 16.15 -12.53
N ASP A 58 -3.67 15.41 -11.40
CA ASP A 58 -2.76 15.55 -10.28
C ASP A 58 -2.35 14.18 -9.70
N ALA A 59 -1.05 13.86 -9.76
CA ALA A 59 -0.49 12.62 -9.22
C ALA A 59 -0.59 12.52 -7.69
N HIS A 60 -0.66 13.65 -6.96
CA HIS A 60 -0.76 13.64 -5.48
C HIS A 60 -2.07 13.02 -4.98
N THR A 61 -3.06 12.87 -5.84
CA THR A 61 -4.32 12.20 -5.49
C THR A 61 -4.17 10.69 -5.24
N PHE A 62 -3.06 10.08 -5.67
CA PHE A 62 -2.82 8.65 -5.49
C PHE A 62 -2.35 8.29 -4.07
N SER A 63 -1.59 9.15 -3.43
CA SER A 63 -0.94 8.85 -2.14
C SER A 63 -0.95 10.05 -1.21
N SER A 64 -1.18 9.81 0.09
CA SER A 64 -1.00 10.83 1.14
C SER A 64 0.47 11.15 1.43
N LEU A 65 1.42 10.34 0.90
CA LEU A 65 2.86 10.55 1.01
C LEU A 65 3.39 11.13 -0.31
N PRO A 66 3.91 12.37 -0.34
CA PRO A 66 4.36 13.00 -1.59
C PRO A 66 5.44 12.21 -2.35
N GLN A 67 6.38 11.59 -1.63
CA GLN A 67 7.45 10.76 -2.23
C GLN A 67 6.92 9.49 -2.92
N ASN A 68 5.69 9.07 -2.61
CA ASN A 68 5.03 7.91 -3.21
C ASN A 68 3.93 8.31 -4.21
N ALA A 69 3.79 9.62 -4.50
CA ALA A 69 2.77 10.15 -5.39
C ALA A 69 3.12 9.87 -6.86
N THR A 70 2.60 8.75 -7.39
CA THR A 70 2.70 8.36 -8.80
C THR A 70 1.37 8.60 -9.52
N TYR A 71 1.42 8.89 -10.84
CA TYR A 71 0.22 9.13 -11.62
C TYR A 71 -0.49 7.82 -11.99
N ARG A 72 -1.53 7.46 -11.21
CA ARG A 72 -2.32 6.22 -11.37
C ARG A 72 -3.83 6.48 -11.27
N PRO A 73 -4.42 7.32 -12.14
CA PRO A 73 -5.81 7.76 -12.01
C PRO A 73 -6.83 6.63 -11.98
N LEU A 74 -6.63 5.54 -12.73
CA LEU A 74 -7.56 4.40 -12.70
C LEU A 74 -7.53 3.63 -11.39
N VAL A 75 -6.37 3.53 -10.75
CA VAL A 75 -6.26 2.91 -9.43
C VAL A 75 -7.00 3.78 -8.42
N THR A 76 -6.70 5.09 -8.37
CA THR A 76 -7.36 6.04 -7.47
C THR A 76 -8.88 6.03 -7.66
N LEU A 77 -9.36 6.06 -8.92
CA LEU A 77 -10.80 5.97 -9.22
C LEU A 77 -11.42 4.67 -8.68
N SER A 78 -10.75 3.53 -8.90
CA SER A 78 -11.26 2.23 -8.44
C SER A 78 -11.32 2.13 -6.93
N LEU A 79 -10.35 2.75 -6.22
CA LEU A 79 -10.34 2.82 -4.76
C LEU A 79 -11.43 3.75 -4.23
N ALA A 80 -11.66 4.90 -4.88
CA ALA A 80 -12.75 5.81 -4.54
C ALA A 80 -14.13 5.17 -4.70
N LEU A 81 -14.32 4.35 -5.74
CA LEU A 81 -15.55 3.57 -5.93
C LEU A 81 -15.75 2.53 -4.83
N ASP A 82 -14.68 1.89 -4.34
CA ASP A 82 -14.76 0.96 -3.21
C ASP A 82 -15.02 1.70 -1.91
N TYR A 83 -14.40 2.87 -1.70
CA TYR A 83 -14.67 3.72 -0.56
C TYR A 83 -16.13 4.18 -0.53
N ALA A 84 -16.70 4.59 -1.65
CA ALA A 84 -18.10 5.00 -1.74
C ALA A 84 -19.08 3.86 -1.36
N ARG A 85 -18.70 2.59 -1.58
CA ARG A 85 -19.49 1.40 -1.22
C ARG A 85 -19.35 0.97 0.24
N GLY A 86 -18.20 1.20 0.87
CA GLY A 86 -17.93 0.63 2.18
C GLY A 86 -17.07 1.44 3.14
N GLY A 87 -16.65 2.65 2.77
CA GLY A 87 -15.71 3.45 3.56
C GLY A 87 -14.37 2.73 3.70
N LEU A 88 -13.81 2.71 4.90
CA LEU A 88 -12.54 2.03 5.20
C LEU A 88 -12.71 0.54 5.59
N ARG A 89 -13.85 -0.09 5.30
CA ARG A 89 -14.00 -1.54 5.48
C ARG A 89 -13.27 -2.27 4.36
N PRO A 90 -12.35 -3.24 4.62
CA PRO A 90 -11.55 -3.89 3.57
C PRO A 90 -12.37 -4.72 2.58
N ARG A 91 -13.46 -5.32 3.00
CA ARG A 91 -14.25 -6.29 2.21
C ARG A 91 -14.67 -5.81 0.81
N PRO A 92 -15.21 -4.60 0.59
CA PRO A 92 -15.52 -4.11 -0.76
C PRO A 92 -14.31 -4.08 -1.70
N TYR A 93 -13.13 -3.74 -1.17
CA TYR A 93 -11.90 -3.70 -1.94
C TYR A 93 -11.44 -5.09 -2.37
N HIS A 94 -11.51 -6.09 -1.48
CA HIS A 94 -11.19 -7.48 -1.81
C HIS A 94 -12.19 -8.09 -2.81
N VAL A 95 -13.49 -7.75 -2.71
CA VAL A 95 -14.49 -8.15 -3.72
C VAL A 95 -14.10 -7.62 -5.11
N THR A 96 -13.69 -6.37 -5.20
CA THR A 96 -13.20 -5.79 -6.46
C THR A 96 -11.94 -6.49 -6.95
N GLN A 97 -10.98 -6.83 -6.07
CA GLN A 97 -9.78 -7.59 -6.44
C GLN A 97 -10.13 -8.94 -7.08
N ILE A 98 -11.04 -9.70 -6.46
CA ILE A 98 -11.50 -11.00 -6.98
C ILE A 98 -12.22 -10.83 -8.33
N ALA A 99 -13.07 -9.81 -8.48
CA ALA A 99 -13.75 -9.53 -9.75
C ALA A 99 -12.76 -9.21 -10.88
N LEU A 100 -11.72 -8.39 -10.59
CA LEU A 100 -10.66 -8.07 -11.54
C LEU A 100 -9.81 -9.30 -11.89
N LEU A 101 -9.53 -10.17 -10.91
CA LEU A 101 -8.83 -11.44 -11.16
C LEU A 101 -9.63 -12.36 -12.09
N LEU A 102 -10.95 -12.51 -11.86
CA LEU A 102 -11.83 -13.30 -12.72
C LEU A 102 -11.92 -12.72 -14.13
N LEU A 103 -11.97 -11.40 -14.27
CA LEU A 103 -11.92 -10.74 -15.58
C LEU A 103 -10.57 -11.00 -16.27
N THR A 104 -9.45 -10.93 -15.54
CA THR A 104 -8.12 -11.30 -16.05
C THR A 104 -8.11 -12.75 -16.53
N GLY A 105 -8.64 -13.68 -15.73
CA GLY A 105 -8.78 -15.10 -16.11
C GLY A 105 -9.62 -15.30 -17.37
N ALA A 106 -10.75 -14.61 -17.51
CA ALA A 106 -11.58 -14.66 -18.71
C ALA A 106 -10.84 -14.15 -19.96
N LEU A 107 -10.10 -13.05 -19.85
CA LEU A 107 -9.27 -12.53 -20.93
C LEU A 107 -8.13 -13.49 -21.29
N LEU A 108 -7.52 -14.16 -20.31
CA LEU A 108 -6.51 -15.21 -20.55
C LEU A 108 -7.12 -16.39 -21.34
N VAL A 109 -8.30 -16.87 -20.97
CA VAL A 109 -9.01 -17.92 -21.75
C VAL A 109 -9.21 -17.46 -23.17
N LEU A 110 -9.74 -16.24 -23.38
CA LEU A 110 -9.99 -15.69 -24.72
C LEU A 110 -8.71 -15.55 -25.55
N PHE A 111 -7.61 -15.11 -24.92
CA PHE A 111 -6.33 -14.92 -25.57
C PHE A 111 -5.66 -16.27 -25.93
N PHE A 112 -5.62 -17.21 -24.98
CA PHE A 112 -4.88 -18.46 -25.15
C PHE A 112 -5.61 -19.49 -26.01
N THR A 113 -6.95 -19.44 -26.06
CA THR A 113 -7.74 -20.38 -26.87
C THR A 113 -7.28 -20.43 -28.32
N SER A 114 -6.90 -19.29 -28.91
CA SER A 114 -6.39 -19.23 -30.28
C SER A 114 -4.98 -19.82 -30.46
N ILE A 115 -4.25 -20.04 -29.37
CA ILE A 115 -2.86 -20.54 -29.36
C ILE A 115 -2.83 -22.02 -29.00
N THR A 116 -3.59 -22.45 -27.98
CA THR A 116 -3.49 -23.80 -27.38
C THR A 116 -4.77 -24.62 -27.48
N GLY A 117 -5.91 -23.99 -27.80
CA GLY A 117 -7.25 -24.59 -27.72
C GLY A 117 -7.93 -24.33 -26.37
N GLU A 118 -9.22 -24.72 -26.26
CA GLU A 118 -10.09 -24.33 -25.15
C GLU A 118 -9.66 -24.87 -23.78
N LEU A 119 -9.45 -26.18 -23.63
CA LEU A 119 -9.13 -26.77 -22.32
C LEU A 119 -7.75 -26.39 -21.80
N PRO A 120 -6.66 -26.41 -22.62
CA PRO A 120 -5.37 -25.90 -22.15
C PRO A 120 -5.42 -24.41 -21.79
N ALA A 121 -6.20 -23.61 -22.54
CA ALA A 121 -6.38 -22.19 -22.21
C ALA A 121 -7.10 -21.99 -20.86
N LEU A 122 -8.16 -22.76 -20.61
CA LEU A 122 -8.88 -22.74 -19.33
C LEU A 122 -7.97 -23.20 -18.18
N PHE A 123 -7.17 -24.25 -18.38
CA PHE A 123 -6.19 -24.69 -17.38
C PHE A 123 -5.17 -23.58 -17.07
N ALA A 124 -4.58 -22.95 -18.10
CA ALA A 124 -3.61 -21.87 -17.92
C ALA A 124 -4.21 -20.69 -17.15
N ALA A 125 -5.42 -20.25 -17.51
CA ALA A 125 -6.11 -19.16 -16.87
C ALA A 125 -6.48 -19.49 -15.40
N THR A 126 -6.94 -20.71 -15.16
CA THR A 126 -7.26 -21.16 -13.78
C THR A 126 -5.99 -21.26 -12.94
N LEU A 127 -4.91 -21.84 -13.49
CA LEU A 127 -3.62 -21.91 -12.80
C LEU A 127 -3.10 -20.51 -12.45
N PHE A 128 -3.18 -19.56 -13.38
CA PHE A 128 -2.80 -18.18 -13.12
C PHE A 128 -3.61 -17.60 -11.95
N CYS A 129 -4.93 -17.78 -11.97
CA CYS A 129 -5.80 -17.22 -10.93
C CYS A 129 -5.57 -17.84 -9.54
N VAL A 130 -5.31 -19.17 -9.46
CA VAL A 130 -5.11 -19.85 -8.17
C VAL A 130 -3.66 -20.05 -7.78
N HIS A 131 -2.71 -19.49 -8.54
CA HIS A 131 -1.29 -19.67 -8.26
C HIS A 131 -0.89 -18.98 -6.96
N THR A 132 -0.30 -19.74 -6.03
CA THR A 132 -0.01 -19.27 -4.66
C THR A 132 0.87 -18.03 -4.62
N ALA A 133 1.81 -17.88 -5.56
CA ALA A 133 2.67 -16.69 -5.62
C ALA A 133 1.94 -15.39 -6.01
N ASN A 134 0.69 -15.46 -6.49
CA ASN A 134 -0.13 -14.28 -6.77
C ASN A 134 -0.88 -13.76 -5.51
N THR A 135 -0.73 -14.43 -4.38
CA THR A 135 -1.46 -14.09 -3.13
C THR A 135 -1.15 -12.68 -2.65
N GLU A 136 0.09 -12.22 -2.78
CA GLU A 136 0.47 -10.84 -2.45
C GLU A 136 -0.31 -9.84 -3.30
N THR A 137 -0.32 -10.00 -4.64
CA THR A 137 -1.06 -9.11 -5.54
C THR A 137 -2.56 -9.05 -5.22
N MET A 138 -3.11 -10.12 -4.65
CA MET A 138 -4.53 -10.18 -4.30
C MET A 138 -4.86 -9.60 -2.94
N ASN A 139 -3.95 -9.66 -1.97
CA ASN A 139 -4.17 -9.15 -0.62
C ASN A 139 -3.67 -7.72 -0.43
N LEU A 140 -2.64 -7.30 -1.14
CA LEU A 140 -2.20 -5.92 -1.21
C LEU A 140 -3.10 -5.14 -2.18
N ILE A 141 -4.03 -4.35 -1.65
CA ILE A 141 -5.05 -3.66 -2.48
C ILE A 141 -4.40 -2.63 -3.42
N SER A 142 -3.33 -1.95 -3.00
CA SER A 142 -2.55 -1.02 -3.83
C SER A 142 -1.92 -1.70 -5.07
N ALA A 143 -1.66 -3.03 -5.00
CA ALA A 143 -1.22 -3.83 -6.14
C ALA A 143 -2.33 -4.07 -7.19
N ARG A 144 -3.54 -3.52 -7.00
CA ARG A 144 -4.61 -3.47 -8.02
C ARG A 144 -4.14 -2.91 -9.36
N SER A 145 -3.12 -2.08 -9.33
CA SER A 145 -2.44 -1.58 -10.52
C SER A 145 -1.96 -2.70 -11.45
N GLU A 146 -1.54 -3.86 -10.92
CA GLU A 146 -1.16 -5.03 -11.71
C GLU A 146 -2.36 -5.61 -12.46
N LEU A 147 -3.48 -5.83 -11.76
CA LEU A 147 -4.70 -6.37 -12.35
C LEU A 147 -5.26 -5.47 -13.46
N LEU A 148 -5.43 -4.17 -13.18
CA LEU A 148 -5.99 -3.21 -14.13
C LEU A 148 -5.11 -3.07 -15.39
N SER A 149 -3.79 -3.04 -15.22
CA SER A 149 -2.88 -2.95 -16.35
C SER A 149 -2.80 -4.28 -17.14
N ALA A 150 -2.86 -5.44 -16.47
CA ALA A 150 -2.95 -6.74 -17.14
C ALA A 150 -4.23 -6.88 -17.96
N ILE A 151 -5.37 -6.41 -17.43
CA ILE A 151 -6.64 -6.37 -18.15
C ILE A 151 -6.50 -5.54 -19.44
N GLY A 152 -5.91 -4.34 -19.36
CA GLY A 152 -5.68 -3.48 -20.52
C GLY A 152 -4.80 -4.15 -21.58
N LEU A 153 -3.71 -4.78 -21.16
CA LEU A 153 -2.77 -5.48 -22.03
C LEU A 153 -3.44 -6.71 -22.69
N LEU A 154 -4.13 -7.54 -21.91
CA LEU A 154 -4.79 -8.75 -22.41
C LEU A 154 -5.98 -8.42 -23.33
N ALA A 155 -6.79 -7.41 -22.98
CA ALA A 155 -7.87 -6.94 -23.85
C ALA A 155 -7.33 -6.44 -25.20
N SER A 156 -6.16 -5.80 -25.21
CA SER A 156 -5.48 -5.40 -26.44
C SER A 156 -5.09 -6.60 -27.30
N PHE A 157 -4.53 -7.66 -26.72
CA PHE A 157 -4.25 -8.89 -27.46
C PHE A 157 -5.52 -9.57 -27.97
N VAL A 158 -6.57 -9.67 -27.16
CA VAL A 158 -7.85 -10.27 -27.56
C VAL A 158 -8.47 -9.50 -28.74
N LEU A 159 -8.50 -8.17 -28.70
CA LEU A 159 -8.99 -7.34 -29.80
C LEU A 159 -8.11 -7.48 -31.05
N TYR A 160 -6.79 -7.50 -30.90
CA TYR A 160 -5.87 -7.72 -31.99
C TYR A 160 -6.09 -9.08 -32.68
N GLN A 161 -6.34 -10.16 -31.91
CA GLN A 161 -6.56 -11.49 -32.44
C GLN A 161 -7.94 -11.66 -33.12
N ARG A 162 -9.01 -11.13 -32.50
CA ARG A 162 -10.40 -11.49 -32.84
C ARG A 162 -11.10 -10.48 -33.72
N SER A 163 -10.60 -9.24 -33.83
CA SER A 163 -11.24 -8.18 -34.59
C SER A 163 -10.36 -7.65 -35.72
N GLN A 164 -10.67 -7.98 -36.95
CA GLN A 164 -9.96 -7.42 -38.11
C GLN A 164 -10.13 -5.89 -38.20
N LEU A 165 -11.29 -5.35 -37.80
CA LEU A 165 -11.51 -3.92 -37.71
C LEU A 165 -10.55 -3.28 -36.70
N ALA A 166 -10.52 -3.79 -35.45
CA ALA A 166 -9.64 -3.27 -34.44
C ALA A 166 -8.16 -3.35 -34.83
N ARG A 167 -7.76 -4.42 -35.52
CA ARG A 167 -6.40 -4.62 -36.05
C ARG A 167 -6.04 -3.59 -37.14
N ARG A 168 -6.95 -3.30 -38.07
CA ARG A 168 -6.71 -2.35 -39.17
C ARG A 168 -6.74 -0.89 -38.70
N SER A 169 -7.65 -0.56 -37.79
CA SER A 169 -7.85 0.80 -37.26
C SER A 169 -6.98 1.10 -36.01
N SER A 170 -6.16 0.15 -35.55
CA SER A 170 -5.39 0.24 -34.30
C SER A 170 -6.24 0.43 -33.03
N LEU A 171 -7.55 0.17 -33.08
CA LEU A 171 -8.44 0.26 -31.90
C LEU A 171 -8.05 -0.72 -30.77
N TYR A 172 -7.29 -1.78 -31.08
CA TYR A 172 -6.71 -2.67 -30.05
C TYR A 172 -5.75 -1.94 -29.10
N LEU A 173 -5.27 -0.74 -29.45
CA LEU A 173 -4.41 0.08 -28.59
C LEU A 173 -5.19 0.87 -27.53
N VAL A 174 -6.51 1.00 -27.67
CA VAL A 174 -7.33 1.74 -26.69
C VAL A 174 -7.28 1.10 -25.30
N PRO A 175 -7.53 -0.22 -25.13
CA PRO A 175 -7.39 -0.84 -23.79
C PRO A 175 -5.97 -0.74 -23.24
N LEU A 176 -4.95 -0.75 -24.11
CA LEU A 176 -3.54 -0.56 -23.69
C LEU A 176 -3.32 0.81 -23.07
N ALA A 177 -3.80 1.87 -23.74
CA ALA A 177 -3.72 3.24 -23.25
C ALA A 177 -4.47 3.40 -21.91
N ILE A 178 -5.66 2.80 -21.80
CA ILE A 178 -6.43 2.77 -20.54
C ILE A 178 -5.64 2.04 -19.45
N GLY A 179 -5.09 0.86 -19.72
CA GLY A 179 -4.28 0.09 -18.76
C GLY A 179 -3.02 0.84 -18.29
N ALA A 180 -2.44 1.68 -19.14
CA ALA A 180 -1.29 2.51 -18.78
C ALA A 180 -1.61 3.54 -17.69
N LEU A 181 -2.86 4.01 -17.60
CA LEU A 181 -3.34 4.89 -16.53
C LEU A 181 -3.43 4.18 -15.16
N ALA A 182 -3.22 2.87 -15.10
CA ALA A 182 -3.07 2.11 -13.86
C ALA A 182 -1.61 1.82 -13.54
N LYS A 183 -0.80 1.42 -14.54
CA LYS A 183 0.64 1.12 -14.35
C LYS A 183 1.40 1.14 -15.68
N ALA A 184 2.57 1.76 -15.68
CA ALA A 184 3.44 1.92 -16.86
C ALA A 184 3.93 0.59 -17.53
N PRO A 185 4.14 -0.56 -16.82
CA PRO A 185 4.61 -1.79 -17.45
C PRO A 185 3.83 -2.32 -18.65
N VAL A 186 2.63 -1.82 -18.92
CA VAL A 186 1.89 -2.15 -20.17
C VAL A 186 2.68 -1.85 -21.45
N VAL A 187 3.75 -1.03 -21.38
CA VAL A 187 4.64 -0.75 -22.51
C VAL A 187 5.35 -1.99 -23.05
N VAL A 188 5.45 -3.08 -22.26
CA VAL A 188 5.95 -4.39 -22.74
C VAL A 188 5.08 -5.00 -23.83
N PHE A 189 3.88 -4.45 -24.08
CA PHE A 189 2.99 -4.92 -25.13
C PHE A 189 3.64 -4.89 -26.53
N ALA A 190 4.39 -3.83 -26.86
CA ALA A 190 5.01 -3.71 -28.17
C ALA A 190 6.03 -4.85 -28.47
N PRO A 191 7.02 -5.13 -27.60
CA PRO A 191 7.91 -6.28 -27.79
C PRO A 191 7.16 -7.63 -27.72
N LEU A 192 6.11 -7.74 -26.90
CA LEU A 192 5.29 -8.96 -26.86
C LEU A 192 4.47 -9.13 -28.15
N LEU A 193 3.92 -8.07 -28.73
CA LEU A 193 3.21 -8.15 -30.01
C LEU A 193 4.18 -8.49 -31.16
N PHE A 194 5.40 -7.95 -31.13
CA PHE A 194 6.46 -8.35 -32.07
C PHE A 194 6.76 -9.86 -31.96
N ALA A 195 6.96 -10.36 -30.75
CA ALA A 195 7.20 -11.78 -30.50
C ALA A 195 6.01 -12.66 -30.92
N TYR A 196 4.78 -12.21 -30.65
CA TYR A 196 3.56 -12.88 -31.07
C TYR A 196 3.48 -12.99 -32.61
N ALA A 197 3.69 -11.88 -33.31
CA ALA A 197 3.67 -11.86 -34.78
C ALA A 197 4.77 -12.77 -35.39
N LEU A 198 5.96 -12.78 -34.77
CA LEU A 198 7.08 -13.60 -35.24
C LEU A 198 6.87 -15.10 -34.95
N LEU A 199 6.53 -15.44 -33.72
CA LEU A 199 6.51 -16.83 -33.24
C LEU A 199 5.18 -17.53 -33.52
N ILE A 200 4.06 -16.85 -33.29
CA ILE A 200 2.72 -17.45 -33.42
C ILE A 200 2.14 -17.23 -34.82
N GLU A 201 2.18 -16.00 -35.35
CA GLU A 201 1.68 -15.72 -36.70
C GLU A 201 2.71 -16.05 -37.81
N LYS A 202 3.95 -16.42 -37.43
CA LYS A 202 5.05 -16.79 -38.36
C LYS A 202 5.34 -15.71 -39.42
N LYS A 203 5.23 -14.44 -39.02
CA LYS A 203 5.57 -13.30 -39.89
C LYS A 203 7.08 -13.14 -39.99
N SER A 204 7.56 -12.55 -41.10
CA SER A 204 8.97 -12.17 -41.16
C SER A 204 9.32 -11.08 -40.16
N PRO A 205 10.57 -10.94 -39.71
CA PRO A 205 10.95 -9.90 -38.74
C PRO A 205 10.57 -8.49 -39.17
N ARG A 206 10.67 -8.17 -40.45
CA ARG A 206 10.25 -6.87 -41.00
C ARG A 206 8.72 -6.66 -40.89
N GLN A 207 7.93 -7.72 -41.14
CA GLN A 207 6.48 -7.67 -41.00
C GLN A 207 6.08 -7.56 -39.52
N ALA A 208 6.70 -8.35 -38.65
CA ALA A 208 6.45 -8.29 -37.21
C ALA A 208 6.77 -6.90 -36.63
N LEU A 209 7.86 -6.28 -37.07
CA LEU A 209 8.22 -4.93 -36.67
C LEU A 209 7.17 -3.90 -37.13
N ARG A 210 6.69 -3.99 -38.38
CA ARG A 210 5.62 -3.11 -38.88
C ARG A 210 4.33 -3.26 -38.08
N ILE A 211 3.99 -4.48 -37.67
CA ILE A 211 2.82 -4.78 -36.84
C ILE A 211 2.97 -4.17 -35.45
N ALA A 212 4.15 -4.27 -34.84
CA ALA A 212 4.41 -3.77 -33.49
C ALA A 212 4.64 -2.25 -33.45
N LEU A 213 4.98 -1.60 -34.57
CA LEU A 213 5.36 -0.19 -34.60
C LEU A 213 4.29 0.77 -34.02
N PRO A 214 2.98 0.65 -34.32
CA PRO A 214 1.97 1.53 -33.71
C PRO A 214 1.95 1.41 -32.17
N SER A 215 2.09 0.20 -31.64
CA SER A 215 2.13 -0.02 -30.19
C SER A 215 3.43 0.47 -29.55
N LEU A 216 4.54 0.42 -30.27
CA LEU A 216 5.82 0.98 -29.83
C LEU A 216 5.76 2.50 -29.72
N LEU A 217 5.21 3.17 -30.76
CA LEU A 217 5.05 4.62 -30.76
C LEU A 217 4.11 5.08 -29.64
N LEU A 218 2.98 4.38 -29.46
CA LEU A 218 2.07 4.65 -28.35
C LEU A 218 2.77 4.42 -26.99
N GLY A 219 3.53 3.33 -26.84
CA GLY A 219 4.26 3.00 -25.61
C GLY A 219 5.26 4.12 -25.23
N ILE A 220 6.02 4.63 -26.20
CA ILE A 220 6.94 5.75 -25.99
C ILE A 220 6.17 7.01 -25.57
N ALA A 221 5.09 7.35 -26.29
CA ALA A 221 4.27 8.51 -25.96
C ALA A 221 3.67 8.40 -24.54
N LEU A 222 3.19 7.21 -24.15
CA LEU A 222 2.67 6.95 -22.81
C LEU A 222 3.75 7.06 -21.74
N LEU A 223 4.95 6.54 -21.98
CA LEU A 223 6.07 6.68 -21.04
C LEU A 223 6.43 8.14 -20.79
N VAL A 224 6.55 8.94 -21.85
CA VAL A 224 6.82 10.38 -21.73
C VAL A 224 5.68 11.07 -20.98
N PHE A 225 4.44 10.79 -21.33
CA PHE A 225 3.26 11.36 -20.68
C PHE A 225 3.23 11.01 -19.17
N LEU A 226 3.34 9.73 -18.82
CA LEU A 226 3.29 9.27 -17.43
C LEU A 226 4.44 9.82 -16.60
N ASN A 227 5.65 9.89 -17.18
CA ASN A 227 6.80 10.48 -16.49
C ASN A 227 6.59 11.97 -16.18
N ASN A 228 5.99 12.72 -17.13
CA ASN A 228 5.68 14.13 -16.92
C ASN A 228 4.55 14.38 -15.93
N MET A 229 3.66 13.39 -15.75
CA MET A 229 2.53 13.47 -14.83
C MET A 229 2.88 13.02 -13.40
N ASN A 230 3.98 12.29 -13.19
CA ASN A 230 4.40 11.91 -11.84
C ASN A 230 4.76 13.13 -11.01
N ALA A 231 4.53 13.05 -9.70
CA ALA A 231 4.94 14.10 -8.77
C ALA A 231 6.47 14.29 -8.78
N LYS A 232 6.93 15.53 -8.61
CA LYS A 232 8.39 15.86 -8.61
C LYS A 232 9.11 15.26 -7.41
N GLU A 233 8.38 15.04 -6.32
CA GLU A 233 8.85 14.47 -5.07
C GLU A 233 8.95 12.94 -5.12
N TRP A 234 8.50 12.30 -6.20
CA TRP A 234 8.56 10.85 -6.33
C TRP A 234 10.01 10.36 -6.43
N GLU A 235 10.33 9.36 -5.63
CA GLU A 235 11.65 8.70 -5.59
C GLU A 235 11.52 7.20 -5.83
N SER A 236 12.46 6.62 -6.59
CA SER A 236 12.47 5.18 -6.87
C SER A 236 12.90 4.33 -5.66
N GLY A 237 13.56 4.94 -4.68
CA GLY A 237 14.06 4.26 -3.48
C GLY A 237 15.22 3.29 -3.71
N GLY A 238 15.69 3.13 -4.95
CA GLY A 238 16.75 2.17 -5.30
C GLY A 238 18.15 2.68 -4.98
N GLY A 239 19.03 1.71 -4.58
CA GLY A 239 20.45 1.94 -4.34
C GLY A 239 21.28 1.97 -5.63
N SER A 240 22.50 1.38 -5.61
CA SER A 240 23.39 1.28 -6.77
C SER A 240 22.72 0.57 -7.94
N ALA A 241 22.59 1.28 -9.07
CA ALA A 241 22.01 0.71 -10.30
C ALA A 241 22.80 -0.51 -10.80
N TRP A 242 24.13 -0.49 -10.66
CA TRP A 242 24.97 -1.62 -11.07
C TRP A 242 24.72 -2.85 -10.19
N SER A 243 24.77 -2.71 -8.87
CA SER A 243 24.53 -3.80 -7.93
C SER A 243 23.12 -4.39 -8.11
N TYR A 244 22.13 -3.53 -8.35
CA TYR A 244 20.78 -3.96 -8.66
C TYR A 244 20.73 -4.79 -9.94
N LEU A 245 21.32 -4.28 -11.04
CA LEU A 245 21.29 -4.92 -12.36
C LEU A 245 21.95 -6.31 -12.34
N ILE A 246 23.13 -6.46 -11.71
CA ILE A 246 23.82 -7.76 -11.65
C ILE A 246 23.09 -8.80 -10.80
N THR A 247 22.16 -8.35 -9.94
CA THR A 247 21.34 -9.24 -9.10
C THR A 247 20.12 -9.77 -9.85
N GLN A 248 19.59 -9.02 -10.82
CA GLN A 248 18.32 -9.37 -11.48
C GLN A 248 18.30 -10.73 -12.19
N PRO A 249 19.36 -11.24 -12.83
CA PRO A 249 19.35 -12.58 -13.38
C PRO A 249 19.06 -13.68 -12.36
N PHE A 250 19.54 -13.53 -11.12
CA PHE A 250 19.21 -14.45 -10.04
C PHE A 250 17.76 -14.27 -9.53
N VAL A 251 17.23 -13.06 -9.53
CA VAL A 251 15.82 -12.79 -9.24
C VAL A 251 14.92 -13.49 -10.28
N TRP A 252 15.28 -13.49 -11.56
CA TRP A 252 14.54 -14.23 -12.60
C TRP A 252 14.54 -15.73 -12.36
N LEU A 253 15.69 -16.31 -11.99
CA LEU A 253 15.80 -17.71 -11.59
C LEU A 253 14.90 -18.01 -10.39
N HIS A 254 14.90 -17.13 -9.37
CA HIS A 254 14.03 -17.25 -8.20
C HIS A 254 12.55 -17.22 -8.61
N TYR A 255 12.13 -16.30 -9.45
CA TYR A 255 10.75 -16.22 -9.93
C TYR A 255 10.34 -17.45 -10.76
N ALA A 256 11.23 -17.96 -11.60
CA ALA A 256 10.97 -19.22 -12.31
C ALA A 256 10.84 -20.41 -11.33
N ARG A 257 11.64 -20.45 -10.26
CA ARG A 257 11.48 -21.42 -9.17
C ARG A 257 10.13 -21.29 -8.49
N LEU A 258 9.71 -20.06 -8.14
CA LEU A 258 8.41 -19.82 -7.49
C LEU A 258 7.22 -20.24 -8.36
N PHE A 259 7.35 -20.19 -9.68
CA PHE A 259 6.32 -20.73 -10.58
C PHE A 259 6.15 -22.24 -10.45
N VAL A 260 7.24 -22.98 -10.28
CA VAL A 260 7.21 -24.45 -10.16
C VAL A 260 6.97 -24.88 -8.72
N LEU A 261 7.58 -24.17 -7.77
CA LEU A 261 7.58 -24.50 -6.34
C LEU A 261 7.39 -23.21 -5.52
N PRO A 262 6.14 -22.79 -5.25
CA PRO A 262 5.82 -21.56 -4.54
C PRO A 262 5.96 -21.71 -3.01
N VAL A 263 7.17 -22.08 -2.57
CA VAL A 263 7.53 -22.19 -1.15
C VAL A 263 8.49 -21.08 -0.73
N GLY A 264 8.44 -20.70 0.54
CA GLY A 264 9.24 -19.60 1.07
C GLY A 264 8.76 -18.23 0.59
N LEU A 265 7.48 -18.12 0.23
CA LEU A 265 6.85 -16.84 -0.11
C LEU A 265 6.86 -15.92 1.12
N THR A 266 7.29 -14.67 0.92
CA THR A 266 7.38 -13.65 1.98
C THR A 266 6.91 -12.29 1.45
N ALA A 267 6.16 -11.56 2.24
CA ALA A 267 5.66 -10.24 1.85
C ALA A 267 6.77 -9.18 1.82
N ASP A 268 7.88 -9.43 2.51
CA ASP A 268 9.04 -8.53 2.55
C ASP A 268 10.32 -9.35 2.72
N SER A 269 11.17 -9.36 1.70
CA SER A 269 12.38 -10.16 1.70
C SER A 269 13.56 -9.40 2.33
N ASP A 270 14.51 -10.16 2.91
CA ASP A 270 15.79 -9.63 3.38
C ASP A 270 16.88 -9.64 2.28
N TRP A 271 16.48 -9.76 1.03
CA TRP A 271 17.40 -9.78 -0.08
C TRP A 271 18.05 -8.42 -0.30
N THR A 272 19.39 -8.46 -0.43
CA THR A 272 20.21 -7.30 -0.77
C THR A 272 20.82 -7.44 -2.15
N ALA A 273 21.08 -6.31 -2.82
CA ALA A 273 21.76 -6.29 -4.10
C ALA A 273 23.19 -6.83 -3.95
N PHE A 274 23.65 -7.62 -4.94
CA PHE A 274 24.99 -8.20 -4.93
C PHE A 274 26.06 -7.13 -5.10
N ALA A 275 27.13 -7.26 -4.31
CA ALA A 275 28.27 -6.34 -4.40
C ALA A 275 29.11 -6.58 -5.68
N HIS A 276 29.21 -7.85 -6.13
CA HIS A 276 30.09 -8.24 -7.21
C HIS A 276 29.38 -9.11 -8.25
N TRP A 277 29.73 -8.90 -9.52
CA TRP A 277 29.16 -9.67 -10.65
C TRP A 277 29.53 -11.16 -10.62
N TYR A 278 30.60 -11.54 -9.93
CA TYR A 278 31.06 -12.92 -9.75
C TYR A 278 30.52 -13.61 -8.48
N ASP A 279 29.57 -13.00 -7.78
CA ASP A 279 28.81 -13.72 -6.72
C ASP A 279 28.24 -15.01 -7.31
N THR A 280 28.37 -16.13 -6.58
CA THR A 280 27.92 -17.45 -7.07
C THR A 280 26.46 -17.47 -7.47
N ARG A 281 25.63 -16.70 -6.78
CA ARG A 281 24.20 -16.53 -7.09
C ARG A 281 24.01 -15.73 -8.39
N ALA A 282 24.82 -14.68 -8.63
CA ALA A 282 24.79 -13.94 -9.89
C ALA A 282 25.18 -14.84 -11.06
N VAL A 283 26.24 -15.64 -10.90
CA VAL A 283 26.67 -16.62 -11.91
C VAL A 283 25.58 -17.65 -12.21
N ALA A 284 24.89 -18.17 -11.20
CA ALA A 284 23.73 -19.05 -11.39
C ALA A 284 22.60 -18.36 -12.17
N GLY A 285 22.35 -17.07 -11.88
CA GLY A 285 21.41 -16.26 -12.64
C GLY A 285 21.79 -16.09 -14.10
N TYR A 286 23.06 -15.81 -14.41
CA TYR A 286 23.54 -15.72 -15.81
C TYR A 286 23.42 -17.06 -16.55
N ALA A 287 23.74 -18.18 -15.89
CA ALA A 287 23.54 -19.51 -16.44
C ALA A 287 22.05 -19.75 -16.74
N PHE A 288 21.14 -19.36 -15.84
CA PHE A 288 19.71 -19.44 -16.09
C PHE A 288 19.28 -18.62 -17.32
N ILE A 289 19.75 -17.38 -17.47
CA ILE A 289 19.43 -16.55 -18.65
C ILE A 289 19.92 -17.23 -19.93
N ALA A 290 21.13 -17.80 -19.94
CA ALA A 290 21.65 -18.54 -21.09
C ALA A 290 20.76 -19.75 -21.43
N LEU A 291 20.36 -20.54 -20.42
CA LEU A 291 19.44 -21.67 -20.58
C LEU A 291 18.07 -21.23 -21.07
N LEU A 292 17.53 -20.12 -20.55
CA LEU A 292 16.24 -19.54 -20.98
C LEU A 292 16.28 -19.14 -22.46
N ILE A 293 17.36 -18.50 -22.92
CA ILE A 293 17.56 -18.13 -24.33
C ILE A 293 17.65 -19.42 -25.21
N LEU A 294 18.37 -20.43 -24.76
CA LEU A 294 18.47 -21.72 -25.46
C LEU A 294 17.11 -22.42 -25.54
N ALA A 295 16.34 -22.42 -24.44
CA ALA A 295 14.99 -22.97 -24.39
C ALA A 295 14.04 -22.23 -25.36
N ILE A 296 14.05 -20.90 -25.37
CA ILE A 296 13.25 -20.09 -26.31
C ILE A 296 13.56 -20.47 -27.77
N ARG A 297 14.86 -20.68 -28.11
CA ARG A 297 15.28 -21.02 -29.49
C ARG A 297 14.87 -22.42 -29.91
N ARG A 298 14.73 -23.38 -28.99
CA ARG A 298 14.43 -24.78 -29.27
C ARG A 298 13.01 -25.22 -29.04
N ALA A 299 12.24 -24.41 -28.28
CA ALA A 299 10.87 -24.76 -27.90
C ALA A 299 9.88 -24.64 -29.08
N PRO A 300 8.76 -25.38 -29.03
CA PRO A 300 7.60 -25.08 -29.88
C PRO A 300 7.12 -23.65 -29.72
N ALA A 301 6.56 -23.07 -30.79
CA ALA A 301 6.19 -21.66 -30.85
C ALA A 301 5.38 -21.14 -29.64
N PRO A 302 4.34 -21.85 -29.14
CA PRO A 302 3.61 -21.36 -27.95
C PRO A 302 4.46 -21.31 -26.69
N VAL A 303 5.36 -22.30 -26.50
CA VAL A 303 6.27 -22.33 -25.36
C VAL A 303 7.34 -21.24 -25.50
N ALA A 304 7.92 -21.09 -26.69
CA ALA A 304 8.89 -20.03 -26.99
C ALA A 304 8.28 -18.64 -26.73
N PHE A 305 7.02 -18.42 -27.14
CA PHE A 305 6.31 -17.18 -26.87
C PHE A 305 6.06 -16.97 -25.39
N GLY A 306 5.63 -18.00 -24.65
CA GLY A 306 5.44 -17.92 -23.21
C GLY A 306 6.72 -17.60 -22.44
N LEU A 307 7.85 -18.25 -22.79
CA LEU A 307 9.16 -17.96 -22.18
C LEU A 307 9.67 -16.55 -22.56
N THR A 308 9.42 -16.11 -23.80
CA THR A 308 9.73 -14.74 -24.22
C THR A 308 8.88 -13.73 -23.44
N TRP A 309 7.59 -14.04 -23.21
CA TRP A 309 6.72 -13.21 -22.37
C TRP A 309 7.29 -13.06 -20.96
N PHE A 310 7.66 -14.17 -20.31
CA PHE A 310 8.29 -14.15 -18.98
C PHE A 310 9.50 -13.21 -18.94
N ALA A 311 10.41 -13.34 -19.90
CA ALA A 311 11.60 -12.50 -19.99
C ALA A 311 11.26 -11.02 -20.20
N VAL A 312 10.39 -10.71 -21.17
CA VAL A 312 10.04 -9.33 -21.54
C VAL A 312 9.26 -8.64 -20.42
N ALA A 313 8.39 -9.37 -19.72
CA ALA A 313 7.60 -8.81 -18.62
C ALA A 313 8.46 -8.40 -17.41
N LEU A 314 9.61 -9.04 -17.19
CA LEU A 314 10.52 -8.71 -16.09
C LEU A 314 11.53 -7.59 -16.44
N LEU A 315 11.69 -7.24 -17.72
CA LEU A 315 12.66 -6.21 -18.12
C LEU A 315 12.44 -4.85 -17.44
N PRO A 316 11.23 -4.27 -17.38
CA PRO A 316 11.05 -2.96 -16.79
C PRO A 316 11.52 -2.90 -15.33
N THR A 317 11.13 -3.86 -14.52
CA THR A 317 11.50 -3.92 -13.09
C THR A 317 12.95 -4.33 -12.87
N SER A 318 13.63 -4.89 -13.87
CA SER A 318 15.04 -5.26 -13.79
C SER A 318 15.99 -4.14 -14.21
N LEU A 319 15.54 -3.25 -15.11
CA LEU A 319 16.35 -2.15 -15.63
C LEU A 319 16.33 -0.90 -14.76
N PHE A 320 15.25 -0.70 -14.00
CA PHE A 320 15.11 0.44 -13.09
C PHE A 320 15.32 0.00 -11.65
N PRO A 321 16.32 0.55 -10.91
CA PRO A 321 16.54 0.22 -9.51
C PRO A 321 15.31 0.59 -8.67
N LEU A 322 14.85 -0.38 -7.88
CA LEU A 322 13.74 -0.23 -6.95
C LEU A 322 14.23 -0.48 -5.53
N ALA A 323 13.48 -0.04 -4.53
CA ALA A 323 13.85 -0.17 -3.12
C ALA A 323 14.09 -1.62 -2.72
N GLU A 324 13.16 -2.52 -3.07
CA GLU A 324 13.35 -3.96 -2.88
C GLU A 324 13.99 -4.59 -4.13
N VAL A 325 14.95 -5.49 -3.90
CA VAL A 325 15.62 -6.23 -4.98
C VAL A 325 14.69 -7.23 -5.64
N ALA A 326 13.88 -7.92 -4.85
CA ALA A 326 12.87 -8.89 -5.26
C ALA A 326 11.58 -8.65 -4.48
N ASN A 327 10.42 -8.84 -5.16
CA ASN A 327 9.12 -8.70 -4.56
C ASN A 327 8.14 -9.60 -5.33
N GLU A 328 7.22 -10.28 -4.64
CA GLU A 328 6.36 -11.29 -5.25
C GLU A 328 5.35 -10.71 -6.23
N HIS A 329 4.77 -9.55 -5.99
CA HIS A 329 3.78 -8.98 -6.91
C HIS A 329 4.36 -8.64 -8.31
N ARG A 330 5.70 -8.54 -8.45
CA ARG A 330 6.36 -8.27 -9.75
C ARG A 330 6.29 -9.44 -10.73
N ILE A 331 6.06 -10.66 -10.22
CA ILE A 331 5.93 -11.85 -11.06
C ILE A 331 4.58 -11.94 -11.79
N PHE A 332 3.58 -11.15 -11.37
CA PHE A 332 2.21 -11.24 -11.87
C PHE A 332 2.13 -11.22 -13.40
N PHE A 333 2.74 -10.23 -14.05
CA PHE A 333 2.79 -10.16 -15.52
C PHE A 333 3.61 -11.27 -16.14
N ALA A 334 4.72 -11.66 -15.51
CA ALA A 334 5.64 -12.66 -16.05
C ALA A 334 5.01 -14.06 -16.06
N PHE A 335 4.19 -14.37 -15.06
CA PHE A 335 3.53 -15.68 -14.94
C PHE A 335 2.51 -15.94 -16.04
N ILE A 336 1.94 -14.91 -16.66
CA ILE A 336 1.08 -15.07 -17.84
C ILE A 336 1.79 -15.89 -18.94
N GLY A 337 3.08 -15.64 -19.17
CA GLY A 337 3.88 -16.39 -20.14
C GLY A 337 4.14 -17.84 -19.69
N LEU A 338 4.46 -18.04 -18.42
CA LEU A 338 4.78 -19.37 -17.89
C LEU A 338 3.56 -20.30 -17.86
N VAL A 339 2.36 -19.79 -17.49
CA VAL A 339 1.14 -20.61 -17.55
C VAL A 339 0.78 -20.99 -18.99
N LEU A 340 1.02 -20.13 -19.99
CA LEU A 340 0.86 -20.46 -21.40
C LEU A 340 1.83 -21.57 -21.83
N ALA A 341 3.11 -21.46 -21.44
CA ALA A 341 4.12 -22.47 -21.75
C ALA A 341 3.75 -23.83 -21.15
N ALA A 342 3.34 -23.87 -19.87
CA ALA A 342 2.90 -25.07 -19.17
C ALA A 342 1.66 -25.71 -19.82
N ALA A 343 0.64 -24.90 -20.15
CA ALA A 343 -0.60 -25.38 -20.75
C ALA A 343 -0.40 -26.09 -22.09
N THR A 344 0.63 -25.73 -22.84
CA THR A 344 0.92 -26.33 -24.14
C THR A 344 1.17 -27.85 -24.04
N TYR A 345 1.56 -28.35 -22.88
CA TYR A 345 1.83 -29.77 -22.63
C TYR A 345 0.62 -30.54 -22.10
N VAL A 346 -0.48 -29.88 -21.71
CA VAL A 346 -1.70 -30.55 -21.19
C VAL A 346 -2.51 -31.10 -22.38
N ARG A 347 -2.08 -32.23 -22.95
CA ARG A 347 -2.66 -32.80 -24.21
C ARG A 347 -3.29 -34.18 -24.04
N THR A 348 -2.99 -34.91 -22.99
CA THR A 348 -3.50 -36.25 -22.75
C THR A 348 -4.46 -36.27 -21.57
N ARG A 349 -5.32 -37.30 -21.51
CA ARG A 349 -6.27 -37.50 -20.40
C ARG A 349 -5.55 -37.57 -19.04
N TRP A 350 -4.43 -38.27 -18.97
CA TRP A 350 -3.66 -38.43 -17.73
C TRP A 350 -3.02 -37.11 -17.30
N LEU A 351 -2.51 -36.33 -18.24
CA LEU A 351 -1.99 -34.99 -17.97
C LEU A 351 -3.11 -34.04 -17.53
N ALA A 352 -4.33 -34.17 -18.05
CA ALA A 352 -5.46 -33.37 -17.59
C ALA A 352 -5.87 -33.70 -16.14
N VAL A 353 -5.82 -34.98 -15.73
CA VAL A 353 -6.05 -35.38 -14.32
C VAL A 353 -4.96 -34.79 -13.42
N ALA A 354 -3.68 -34.97 -13.79
CA ALA A 354 -2.56 -34.39 -13.03
C ALA A 354 -2.66 -32.86 -12.93
N ALA A 355 -3.04 -32.19 -14.03
CA ALA A 355 -3.26 -30.75 -14.07
C ALA A 355 -4.38 -30.32 -13.12
N THR A 356 -5.49 -31.06 -13.05
CA THR A 356 -6.60 -30.77 -12.12
C THR A 356 -6.15 -30.91 -10.67
N LEU A 357 -5.42 -31.97 -10.33
CA LEU A 357 -4.85 -32.15 -8.99
C LEU A 357 -3.88 -31.01 -8.65
N PHE A 358 -3.06 -30.57 -9.60
CA PHE A 358 -2.15 -29.45 -9.43
C PHE A 358 -2.89 -28.13 -9.16
N LEU A 359 -4.00 -27.88 -9.87
CA LEU A 359 -4.88 -26.74 -9.60
C LEU A 359 -5.47 -26.77 -8.18
N CYS A 360 -5.93 -27.94 -7.72
CA CYS A 360 -6.46 -28.09 -6.38
C CYS A 360 -5.40 -27.86 -5.29
N VAL A 361 -4.16 -28.35 -5.52
CA VAL A 361 -3.03 -28.10 -4.60
C VAL A 361 -2.71 -26.61 -4.53
N HIS A 362 -2.65 -25.92 -5.67
CA HIS A 362 -2.43 -24.47 -5.68
C HIS A 362 -3.58 -23.70 -5.02
N ALA A 363 -4.83 -24.06 -5.29
CA ALA A 363 -5.98 -23.40 -4.65
C ALA A 363 -5.97 -23.57 -3.13
N PHE A 364 -5.63 -24.77 -2.63
CA PHE A 364 -5.46 -25.02 -1.21
C PHE A 364 -4.29 -24.20 -0.63
N ALA A 365 -3.12 -24.26 -1.25
CA ALA A 365 -1.95 -23.50 -0.80
C ALA A 365 -2.20 -21.98 -0.83
N THR A 366 -2.97 -21.49 -1.80
CA THR A 366 -3.40 -20.09 -1.87
C THR A 366 -4.37 -19.75 -0.74
N HIS A 367 -5.31 -20.63 -0.42
CA HIS A 367 -6.22 -20.46 0.71
C HIS A 367 -5.44 -20.34 2.03
N GLU A 368 -4.50 -21.25 2.28
CA GLU A 368 -3.63 -21.21 3.46
C GLU A 368 -2.76 -19.94 3.49
N ARG A 369 -2.19 -19.56 2.34
CA ARG A 369 -1.36 -18.35 2.25
C ARG A 369 -2.18 -17.07 2.52
N ASN A 370 -3.46 -17.03 2.18
CA ASN A 370 -4.34 -15.89 2.49
C ASN A 370 -4.52 -15.69 4.00
N GLN A 371 -4.41 -16.73 4.82
CA GLN A 371 -4.49 -16.63 6.28
C GLN A 371 -3.35 -15.77 6.86
N ILE A 372 -2.19 -15.78 6.22
CA ILE A 372 -1.03 -14.98 6.62
C ILE A 372 -1.32 -13.48 6.48
N TRP A 373 -2.11 -13.10 5.48
CA TRP A 373 -2.51 -11.72 5.20
C TRP A 373 -3.70 -11.23 6.02
N ARG A 374 -4.15 -12.01 7.01
CA ARG A 374 -5.35 -11.68 7.79
C ARG A 374 -5.22 -10.37 8.55
N ASN A 375 -4.07 -10.13 9.16
CA ASN A 375 -3.75 -8.90 9.89
C ASN A 375 -2.24 -8.67 9.94
N GLU A 376 -1.83 -7.49 10.42
CA GLU A 376 -0.41 -7.10 10.52
C GLU A 376 0.42 -8.10 11.35
N GLU A 377 -0.12 -8.64 12.43
CA GLU A 377 0.62 -9.56 13.28
C GLU A 377 0.96 -10.87 12.57
N THR A 378 -0.05 -11.54 11.96
CA THR A 378 0.18 -12.80 11.23
C THR A 378 1.11 -12.58 10.05
N LEU A 379 1.01 -11.43 9.38
CA LEU A 379 1.87 -11.05 8.27
C LEU A 379 3.33 -10.88 8.71
N TRP A 380 3.57 -10.04 9.71
CA TRP A 380 4.94 -9.75 10.15
C TRP A 380 5.58 -10.92 10.89
N ALA A 381 4.79 -11.76 11.60
CA ALA A 381 5.28 -13.02 12.17
C ALA A 381 5.80 -13.98 11.08
N ASP A 382 5.09 -14.09 9.95
CA ASP A 382 5.53 -14.89 8.80
C ASP A 382 6.81 -14.30 8.16
N VAL A 383 6.86 -12.97 8.03
CA VAL A 383 8.03 -12.30 7.43
C VAL A 383 9.28 -12.49 8.29
N VAL A 384 9.24 -12.25 9.61
CA VAL A 384 10.42 -12.43 10.48
C VAL A 384 10.90 -13.89 10.51
N ALA A 385 9.99 -14.86 10.37
CA ALA A 385 10.35 -16.28 10.31
C ALA A 385 11.07 -16.64 8.99
N LYS A 386 10.75 -15.99 7.87
CA LYS A 386 11.28 -16.30 6.52
C LYS A 386 12.41 -15.37 6.09
N SER A 387 12.44 -14.16 6.62
CA SER A 387 13.39 -13.09 6.32
C SER A 387 13.99 -12.54 7.62
N PRO A 388 14.75 -13.37 8.39
CA PRO A 388 15.19 -13.01 9.73
C PRO A 388 16.20 -11.85 9.74
N ALA A 389 16.85 -11.52 8.63
CA ALA A 389 17.74 -10.38 8.51
C ALA A 389 17.01 -9.08 8.10
N ASN A 390 15.68 -9.08 7.99
CA ASN A 390 14.89 -7.91 7.67
C ASN A 390 14.58 -7.09 8.94
N GLY A 391 15.35 -6.01 9.19
CA GLY A 391 15.15 -5.14 10.37
C GLY A 391 13.81 -4.41 10.35
N ARG A 392 13.26 -4.05 9.18
CA ARG A 392 11.92 -3.44 9.04
C ARG A 392 10.83 -4.41 9.50
N ALA A 393 10.97 -5.69 9.18
CA ALA A 393 10.01 -6.70 9.59
C ALA A 393 9.97 -6.88 11.12
N TRP A 394 11.12 -6.96 11.76
CA TRP A 394 11.19 -7.03 13.22
C TRP A 394 10.62 -5.80 13.91
N MET A 395 10.85 -4.61 13.33
CA MET A 395 10.23 -3.39 13.84
C MET A 395 8.71 -3.44 13.71
N ASN A 396 8.18 -3.79 12.55
CA ASN A 396 6.74 -3.84 12.34
C ASN A 396 6.07 -4.93 13.18
N TYR A 397 6.72 -6.08 13.37
CA TYR A 397 6.24 -7.11 14.29
C TYR A 397 6.21 -6.61 15.74
N GLY A 398 7.24 -5.88 16.17
CA GLY A 398 7.25 -5.19 17.46
C GLY A 398 6.13 -4.16 17.61
N LEU A 399 5.76 -3.44 16.54
CA LEU A 399 4.64 -2.50 16.56
C LEU A 399 3.29 -3.22 16.81
N THR A 400 3.08 -4.42 16.26
CA THR A 400 1.86 -5.19 16.53
C THR A 400 1.75 -5.60 17.99
N GLN A 401 2.87 -5.98 18.60
CA GLN A 401 2.92 -6.33 20.03
C GLN A 401 2.73 -5.10 20.92
N MET A 402 3.37 -3.98 20.55
CA MET A 402 3.17 -2.71 21.26
C MET A 402 1.70 -2.27 21.24
N ALA A 403 1.00 -2.44 20.11
CA ALA A 403 -0.43 -2.12 20.00
C ALA A 403 -1.32 -2.98 20.91
N LYS A 404 -0.88 -4.17 21.30
CA LYS A 404 -1.55 -5.05 22.27
C LYS A 404 -1.17 -4.77 23.72
N GLY A 405 -0.19 -3.88 23.96
CA GLY A 405 0.36 -3.66 25.30
C GLY A 405 1.41 -4.69 25.72
N GLU A 406 1.86 -5.56 24.80
CA GLU A 406 2.90 -6.56 25.02
C GLU A 406 4.30 -5.90 24.93
N TYR A 407 4.56 -4.90 25.79
CA TYR A 407 5.71 -4.01 25.66
C TYR A 407 7.06 -4.73 25.81
N ALA A 408 7.14 -5.79 26.63
CA ALA A 408 8.36 -6.56 26.80
C ALA A 408 8.76 -7.31 25.52
N ASP A 409 7.78 -7.85 24.79
CA ASP A 409 8.00 -8.54 23.53
C ASP A 409 8.32 -7.54 22.41
N ALA A 410 7.61 -6.43 22.36
CA ALA A 410 7.88 -5.32 21.45
C ALA A 410 9.33 -4.80 21.63
N LYS A 411 9.78 -4.61 22.87
CA LYS A 411 11.16 -4.21 23.18
C LYS A 411 12.18 -5.19 22.61
N ARG A 412 11.98 -6.51 22.82
CA ARG A 412 12.90 -7.53 22.29
C ARG A 412 13.02 -7.46 20.76
N ASN A 413 11.88 -7.30 20.08
CA ASN A 413 11.85 -7.22 18.63
C ASN A 413 12.47 -5.91 18.12
N PHE A 414 12.22 -4.77 18.77
CA PHE A 414 12.87 -3.51 18.41
C PHE A 414 14.38 -3.54 18.66
N GLN A 415 14.83 -4.15 19.74
CA GLN A 415 16.27 -4.34 20.01
C GLN A 415 16.92 -5.23 18.94
N HIS A 416 16.24 -6.31 18.52
CA HIS A 416 16.75 -7.13 17.44
C HIS A 416 16.78 -6.34 16.12
N ALA A 417 15.73 -5.60 15.79
CA ALA A 417 15.72 -4.70 14.63
C ALA A 417 16.88 -3.70 14.66
N ALA A 418 17.23 -3.16 15.84
CA ALA A 418 18.34 -2.21 16.00
C ALA A 418 19.72 -2.83 15.69
N THR A 419 19.89 -4.13 15.87
CA THR A 419 21.12 -4.82 15.44
C THR A 419 21.25 -4.89 13.92
N LEU A 420 20.12 -4.93 13.21
CA LEU A 420 20.07 -5.04 11.75
C LEU A 420 20.07 -3.67 11.05
N VAL A 421 19.44 -2.66 11.66
CA VAL A 421 19.32 -1.28 11.12
C VAL A 421 19.65 -0.24 12.20
N PRO A 422 20.92 -0.10 12.59
CA PRO A 422 21.33 0.60 13.80
C PRO A 422 21.11 2.13 13.80
N ASN A 423 20.88 2.76 12.65
CA ASN A 423 20.73 4.21 12.50
C ASN A 423 19.35 4.58 11.95
N TYR A 424 18.30 3.96 12.48
CA TYR A 424 16.94 4.21 12.02
C TYR A 424 16.15 4.98 13.09
N ALA A 425 15.89 6.27 12.83
CA ALA A 425 15.25 7.19 13.78
C ALA A 425 13.88 6.71 14.27
N THR A 426 13.05 6.15 13.37
CA THR A 426 11.73 5.61 13.73
C THR A 426 11.83 4.47 14.75
N LEU A 427 12.85 3.61 14.62
CA LEU A 427 13.08 2.52 15.57
C LEU A 427 13.48 3.04 16.95
N GLU A 428 14.30 4.10 17.00
CA GLU A 428 14.66 4.75 18.25
C GLU A 428 13.43 5.42 18.91
N ILE A 429 12.51 6.01 18.13
CA ILE A 429 11.23 6.50 18.66
C ILE A 429 10.44 5.35 19.30
N ASN A 430 10.31 4.22 18.62
CA ASN A 430 9.55 3.07 19.11
C ASN A 430 10.16 2.49 20.38
N LEU A 431 11.50 2.38 20.45
CA LEU A 431 12.21 1.98 21.67
C LEU A 431 11.95 2.98 22.81
N GLY A 432 12.00 4.29 22.53
CA GLY A 432 11.69 5.31 23.52
C GLY A 432 10.27 5.20 24.07
N VAL A 433 9.29 4.91 23.22
CA VAL A 433 7.89 4.70 23.64
C VAL A 433 7.81 3.48 24.55
N VAL A 434 8.35 2.34 24.12
CA VAL A 434 8.24 1.07 24.86
C VAL A 434 8.99 1.13 26.20
N GLU A 435 10.20 1.70 26.23
CA GLU A 435 10.95 1.88 27.49
C GLU A 435 10.17 2.77 28.48
N GLY A 436 9.54 3.83 27.96
CA GLY A 436 8.68 4.68 28.77
C GLY A 436 7.45 3.97 29.33
N GLU A 437 6.80 3.08 28.56
CA GLU A 437 5.66 2.27 29.05
C GLU A 437 6.12 1.18 30.05
N LEU A 438 7.35 0.67 29.92
CA LEU A 438 7.96 -0.26 30.87
C LEU A 438 8.51 0.43 32.15
N GLY A 439 8.51 1.78 32.20
CA GLY A 439 8.95 2.56 33.36
C GLY A 439 10.46 2.88 33.40
N ASP A 440 11.23 2.53 32.37
CA ASP A 440 12.63 2.95 32.26
C ASP A 440 12.72 4.32 31.57
N ASP A 441 12.45 5.37 32.34
CA ASP A 441 12.47 6.74 31.85
C ASP A 441 13.86 7.19 31.36
N ALA A 442 14.94 6.66 31.95
CA ALA A 442 16.29 7.00 31.54
C ALA A 442 16.63 6.39 30.17
N ALA A 443 16.22 5.15 29.91
CA ALA A 443 16.36 4.54 28.59
C ALA A 443 15.46 5.24 27.56
N ALA A 444 14.21 5.51 27.89
CA ALA A 444 13.27 6.21 27.02
C ALA A 444 13.84 7.55 26.53
N GLU A 445 14.37 8.36 27.45
CA GLU A 445 14.94 9.66 27.10
C GLU A 445 16.18 9.54 26.21
N ARG A 446 17.06 8.57 26.48
CA ARG A 446 18.21 8.30 25.60
C ARG A 446 17.78 7.99 24.16
N HIS A 447 16.77 7.13 24.00
CA HIS A 447 16.26 6.75 22.70
C HIS A 447 15.60 7.93 21.97
N PHE A 448 14.77 8.74 22.61
CA PHE A 448 14.19 9.94 21.98
C PHE A 448 15.25 10.96 21.56
N ARG A 449 16.27 11.20 22.39
CA ARG A 449 17.40 12.07 22.04
C ARG A 449 18.20 11.54 20.86
N ARG A 450 18.41 10.21 20.80
CA ARG A 450 19.07 9.56 19.67
C ARG A 450 18.24 9.66 18.38
N ALA A 451 16.93 9.48 18.45
CA ALA A 451 16.04 9.68 17.31
C ALA A 451 16.19 11.09 16.73
N LEU A 452 16.18 12.13 17.59
CA LEU A 452 16.39 13.51 17.19
C LEU A 452 17.78 13.77 16.60
N ALA A 453 18.82 13.11 17.12
CA ALA A 453 20.18 13.24 16.58
C ALA A 453 20.32 12.57 15.19
N LEU A 454 19.61 11.47 14.95
CA LEU A 454 19.60 10.77 13.66
C LEU A 454 18.78 11.52 12.62
N HIS A 455 17.55 11.90 12.96
CA HIS A 455 16.65 12.60 12.06
C HIS A 455 15.63 13.45 12.85
N PRO A 456 15.85 14.77 12.99
CA PRO A 456 14.98 15.66 13.75
C PRO A 456 13.70 16.00 12.98
N ASP A 457 12.85 15.01 12.69
CA ASP A 457 11.58 15.18 11.98
C ASP A 457 10.40 15.50 12.90
N VAL A 458 9.22 15.63 12.31
CA VAL A 458 7.97 15.90 13.04
C VAL A 458 7.68 14.80 14.06
N SER A 459 7.89 13.54 13.69
CA SER A 459 7.59 12.39 14.54
C SER A 459 8.51 12.33 15.75
N ALA A 460 9.83 12.51 15.56
CA ALA A 460 10.79 12.49 16.65
C ALA A 460 10.48 13.57 17.70
N HIS A 461 10.19 14.79 17.26
CA HIS A 461 9.80 15.87 18.16
C HIS A 461 8.44 15.62 18.83
N LEU A 462 7.44 15.14 18.10
CA LEU A 462 6.09 14.93 18.62
C LEU A 462 6.05 13.81 19.66
N PHE A 463 6.66 12.65 19.38
CA PHE A 463 6.66 11.52 20.31
C PHE A 463 7.46 11.85 21.57
N TYR A 464 8.60 12.55 21.46
CA TYR A 464 9.36 12.98 22.62
C TYR A 464 8.58 13.98 23.47
N ALA A 465 7.93 14.97 22.84
CA ALA A 465 7.07 15.93 23.55
C ALA A 465 5.91 15.23 24.27
N ARG A 466 5.26 14.23 23.66
CA ARG A 466 4.20 13.44 24.27
C ARG A 466 4.67 12.68 25.49
N TRP A 467 5.85 12.02 25.39
CA TRP A 467 6.43 11.30 26.50
C TRP A 467 6.78 12.25 27.67
N LEU A 468 7.45 13.38 27.40
CA LEU A 468 7.75 14.42 28.41
C LEU A 468 6.46 14.93 29.08
N THR A 469 5.41 15.15 28.28
CA THR A 469 4.09 15.59 28.80
C THR A 469 3.49 14.59 29.76
N ARG A 470 3.53 13.29 29.44
CA ARG A 470 3.03 12.22 30.32
C ARG A 470 3.83 12.11 31.63
N ARG A 471 5.11 12.51 31.63
CA ARG A 471 5.99 12.57 32.79
C ARG A 471 5.89 13.87 33.60
N GLY A 472 4.94 14.76 33.24
CA GLY A 472 4.77 16.06 33.93
C GLY A 472 5.85 17.10 33.60
N ARG A 473 6.72 16.83 32.62
CA ARG A 473 7.85 17.70 32.21
C ARG A 473 7.39 18.68 31.11
N ALA A 474 6.27 19.35 31.33
CA ALA A 474 5.65 20.25 30.36
C ALA A 474 6.58 21.38 29.86
N PRO A 475 7.43 22.04 30.70
CA PRO A 475 8.37 23.05 30.23
C PRO A 475 9.38 22.52 29.20
N GLU A 476 9.81 21.27 29.34
CA GLU A 476 10.75 20.62 28.41
C GLU A 476 10.01 20.09 27.15
N ALA A 477 8.75 19.70 27.28
CA ALA A 477 7.92 19.23 26.16
C ALA A 477 7.59 20.35 25.16
N LEU A 478 7.35 21.57 25.62
CA LEU A 478 6.84 22.66 24.80
C LEU A 478 7.76 23.03 23.62
N PRO A 479 9.10 23.16 23.76
CA PRO A 479 10.00 23.42 22.64
C PRO A 479 9.89 22.36 21.54
N HIS A 480 9.79 21.09 21.92
CA HIS A 480 9.65 19.99 20.95
C HIS A 480 8.28 20.01 20.28
N ALA A 481 7.20 20.25 21.01
CA ALA A 481 5.86 20.38 20.42
C ALA A 481 5.78 21.54 19.41
N ARG A 482 6.37 22.71 19.77
CA ARG A 482 6.45 23.85 18.86
C ARG A 482 7.28 23.57 17.61
N GLU A 483 8.38 22.84 17.73
CA GLU A 483 9.20 22.46 16.57
C GLU A 483 8.45 21.47 15.66
N ALA A 484 7.73 20.49 16.20
CA ALA A 484 6.84 19.62 15.43
C ALA A 484 5.77 20.41 14.68
N MET A 485 5.12 21.39 15.34
CA MET A 485 4.13 22.27 14.72
C MET A 485 4.74 23.17 13.64
N ARG A 486 5.95 23.70 13.85
CA ARG A 486 6.67 24.53 12.86
C ARG A 486 6.97 23.74 11.60
N ARG A 487 7.39 22.48 11.75
CA ARG A 487 7.71 21.56 10.63
C ARG A 487 6.48 21.08 9.89
N SER A 488 5.36 20.93 10.60
CA SER A 488 4.07 20.52 10.02
C SER A 488 2.93 21.42 10.56
N PRO A 489 2.72 22.63 9.99
CA PRO A 489 1.66 23.53 10.45
C PRO A 489 0.25 22.97 10.30
N ALA A 490 0.06 22.04 9.38
CA ALA A 490 -1.21 21.34 9.16
C ALA A 490 -1.53 20.28 10.23
N SER A 491 -0.54 19.85 11.04
CA SER A 491 -0.73 18.82 12.07
C SER A 491 -1.65 19.32 13.18
N ALA A 492 -2.89 18.81 13.23
CA ALA A 492 -3.84 19.10 14.28
C ALA A 492 -3.34 18.61 15.65
N GLU A 493 -2.63 17.47 15.67
CA GLU A 493 -2.08 16.87 16.88
C GLU A 493 -0.97 17.75 17.49
N ALA A 494 -0.02 18.23 16.68
CA ALA A 494 1.03 19.11 17.15
C ALA A 494 0.47 20.43 17.70
N ARG A 495 -0.49 21.04 17.01
CA ARG A 495 -1.19 22.25 17.50
C ARG A 495 -1.91 22.01 18.82
N ALA A 496 -2.66 20.91 18.93
CA ALA A 496 -3.37 20.58 20.16
C ALA A 496 -2.40 20.32 21.32
N LEU A 497 -1.25 19.68 21.06
CA LEU A 497 -0.23 19.45 22.08
C LEU A 497 0.40 20.76 22.56
N VAL A 498 0.75 21.67 21.65
CA VAL A 498 1.28 23.01 21.99
C VAL A 498 0.28 23.75 22.86
N SER A 499 -0.99 23.87 22.42
CA SER A 499 -2.03 24.54 23.17
C SER A 499 -2.22 23.95 24.58
N ARG A 500 -2.22 22.62 24.70
CA ARG A 500 -2.30 21.92 25.99
C ARG A 500 -1.13 22.26 26.90
N LEU A 501 0.09 22.26 26.36
CA LEU A 501 1.31 22.54 27.14
C LEU A 501 1.38 23.99 27.59
N GLU A 502 1.00 24.94 26.74
CA GLU A 502 0.95 26.36 27.07
C GLU A 502 -0.01 26.62 28.24
N VAL A 503 -1.18 25.99 28.20
CA VAL A 503 -2.14 26.06 29.32
C VAL A 503 -1.59 25.43 30.60
N ALA A 504 -0.89 24.27 30.49
CA ALA A 504 -0.34 23.55 31.63
C ALA A 504 0.82 24.32 32.31
N ILE A 505 1.60 25.09 31.55
CA ILE A 505 2.73 25.86 32.08
C ILE A 505 2.26 27.21 32.63
N GLY A 506 1.01 27.62 32.39
CA GLY A 506 0.48 28.94 32.79
C GLY A 506 1.10 30.08 31.98
N GLY A 507 1.63 29.79 30.81
CA GLY A 507 2.44 30.68 30.01
C GLY A 507 2.05 30.70 28.56
N ALA A 508 0.88 31.19 28.22
CA ALA A 508 0.78 31.87 26.95
C ALA A 508 1.25 33.31 27.19
N GLY A 509 1.91 33.86 26.22
CA GLY A 509 2.44 35.20 26.30
C GLY A 509 1.38 36.16 26.79
N SER A 510 1.72 36.96 27.76
CA SER A 510 0.87 37.87 28.49
C SER A 510 0.05 38.82 27.59
N GLN A 511 -1.01 38.28 26.98
CA GLN A 511 -2.08 39.16 26.50
C GLN A 511 -2.82 39.70 27.72
N THR A 512 -2.55 40.94 28.05
CA THR A 512 -3.26 41.62 29.12
C THR A 512 -4.53 42.25 28.54
N TRP A 513 -5.68 41.74 28.97
CA TRP A 513 -6.95 42.38 28.67
C TRP A 513 -7.29 43.38 29.79
N PRO A 514 -7.57 44.65 29.47
CA PRO A 514 -7.74 45.68 30.50
C PRO A 514 -9.00 45.52 31.36
N ASN A 515 -10.04 44.86 30.87
CA ASN A 515 -11.31 44.70 31.57
C ASN A 515 -12.01 43.38 31.22
N TYR A 516 -13.13 43.08 31.93
CA TYR A 516 -13.94 41.88 31.66
C TYR A 516 -14.39 41.79 30.21
N LYS A 517 -14.91 42.89 29.64
CA LYS A 517 -15.48 42.90 28.29
C LYS A 517 -14.45 42.51 27.24
N SER A 518 -13.26 43.14 27.27
CA SER A 518 -12.18 42.83 26.31
C SER A 518 -11.66 41.40 26.45
N ALA A 519 -11.58 40.88 27.68
CA ALA A 519 -11.18 39.50 27.91
C ALA A 519 -12.25 38.51 27.41
N PHE A 520 -13.51 38.77 27.67
CA PHE A 520 -14.60 37.90 27.26
C PHE A 520 -14.78 37.87 25.73
N GLU A 521 -14.71 39.05 25.07
CA GLU A 521 -14.78 39.17 23.61
C GLU A 521 -13.60 38.44 22.93
N ALA A 522 -12.38 38.58 23.45
CA ALA A 522 -11.22 37.85 22.99
C ALA A 522 -11.40 36.32 23.16
N GLY A 523 -11.98 35.88 24.27
CA GLY A 523 -12.34 34.49 24.50
C GLY A 523 -13.33 33.94 23.47
N LEU A 524 -14.36 34.74 23.12
CA LEU A 524 -15.31 34.37 22.07
C LEU A 524 -14.71 34.31 20.68
N GLU A 525 -13.81 35.24 20.34
CA GLU A 525 -13.09 35.22 19.08
C GLU A 525 -12.18 34.01 18.97
N ALA A 526 -11.42 33.73 20.02
CA ALA A 526 -10.57 32.53 20.10
C ALA A 526 -11.37 31.21 19.94
N LEU A 527 -12.56 31.14 20.55
CA LEU A 527 -13.49 30.01 20.38
C LEU A 527 -13.93 29.83 18.92
N ARG A 528 -14.24 30.90 18.20
CA ARG A 528 -14.61 30.86 16.78
C ARG A 528 -13.45 30.35 15.92
N ASN A 529 -12.23 30.76 16.25
CA ASN A 529 -11.01 30.39 15.55
C ASN A 529 -10.43 29.03 16.00
N ARG A 530 -11.09 28.35 16.97
CA ARG A 530 -10.63 27.10 17.58
C ARG A 530 -9.25 27.23 18.25
N ASP A 531 -8.89 28.42 18.67
CA ASP A 531 -7.69 28.69 19.48
C ASP A 531 -8.05 28.49 20.94
N TRP A 532 -8.02 27.24 21.37
CA TRP A 532 -8.46 26.81 22.69
C TRP A 532 -7.58 27.34 23.81
N SER A 533 -6.29 27.55 23.57
CA SER A 533 -5.34 28.10 24.56
C SER A 533 -5.69 29.56 24.89
N THR A 534 -5.78 30.41 23.87
CA THR A 534 -6.18 31.81 24.02
C THR A 534 -7.59 31.92 24.59
N ALA A 535 -8.52 31.02 24.20
CA ALA A 535 -9.86 30.99 24.77
C ALA A 535 -9.86 30.72 26.29
N ILE A 536 -9.04 29.77 26.77
CA ILE A 536 -8.91 29.47 28.21
C ILE A 536 -8.35 30.66 28.97
N GLU A 537 -7.28 31.28 28.47
CA GLU A 537 -6.68 32.44 29.14
C GLU A 537 -7.60 33.64 29.20
N ALA A 538 -8.20 33.98 28.09
CA ALA A 538 -9.12 35.10 28.00
C ALA A 538 -10.33 34.90 28.91
N ASN A 539 -10.93 33.69 28.95
CA ASN A 539 -12.04 33.43 29.88
C ASN A 539 -11.59 33.36 31.34
N ARG A 540 -10.38 32.87 31.67
CA ARG A 540 -9.79 32.96 33.02
C ARG A 540 -9.58 34.43 33.43
N ALA A 541 -9.07 35.24 32.51
CA ALA A 541 -8.91 36.68 32.72
C ALA A 541 -10.27 37.41 32.91
N ALA A 542 -11.29 37.02 32.18
CA ALA A 542 -12.65 37.50 32.37
C ALA A 542 -13.19 37.10 33.78
N LEU A 543 -13.05 35.83 34.14
CA LEU A 543 -13.50 35.30 35.44
C LEU A 543 -12.74 35.85 36.64
N SER A 544 -11.48 36.27 36.47
CA SER A 544 -10.73 36.97 37.54
C SER A 544 -11.34 38.36 37.86
N ARG A 545 -12.09 38.94 36.93
CA ARG A 545 -12.75 40.25 37.09
C ARG A 545 -14.24 40.15 37.41
N ASP A 546 -14.90 39.14 36.85
CA ASP A 546 -16.29 38.79 37.15
C ASP A 546 -16.44 37.27 37.35
N PRO A 547 -16.22 36.78 38.58
CA PRO A 547 -16.37 35.35 38.90
C PRO A 547 -17.82 34.84 38.74
N ARG A 548 -18.82 35.72 38.61
CA ARG A 548 -20.24 35.36 38.47
C ARG A 548 -20.68 35.23 37.01
N SER A 549 -19.80 35.32 36.05
CA SER A 549 -20.12 35.10 34.64
C SER A 549 -20.32 33.62 34.32
N ALA A 550 -21.55 33.13 34.30
CA ALA A 550 -21.87 31.76 33.91
C ALA A 550 -21.46 31.46 32.46
N ASP A 551 -21.53 32.46 31.57
CA ASP A 551 -21.11 32.32 30.17
C ASP A 551 -19.59 32.16 30.03
N ALA A 552 -18.80 32.89 30.81
CA ALA A 552 -17.35 32.72 30.83
C ALA A 552 -16.95 31.35 31.41
N TRP A 553 -17.64 30.84 32.42
CA TRP A 553 -17.47 29.50 32.95
C TRP A 553 -17.82 28.43 31.91
N ASN A 554 -18.91 28.62 31.14
CA ASN A 554 -19.26 27.71 30.03
C ASN A 554 -18.18 27.68 28.95
N ASN A 555 -17.71 28.84 28.52
CA ASN A 555 -16.67 28.98 27.50
C ASN A 555 -15.34 28.36 27.96
N LEU A 556 -14.95 28.59 29.21
CA LEU A 556 -13.79 27.98 29.84
C LEU A 556 -13.92 26.43 29.85
N GLY A 557 -15.07 25.92 30.31
CA GLY A 557 -15.36 24.50 30.36
C GLY A 557 -15.26 23.84 28.98
N TRP A 558 -15.85 24.51 27.97
CA TRP A 558 -15.78 24.02 26.60
C TRP A 558 -14.35 23.96 26.06
N SER A 559 -13.59 25.02 26.23
CA SER A 559 -12.20 25.11 25.77
C SER A 559 -11.29 24.07 26.45
N LEU A 560 -11.46 23.87 27.76
CA LEU A 560 -10.76 22.85 28.54
C LEU A 560 -11.10 21.43 28.04
N ALA A 561 -12.36 21.18 27.72
CA ALA A 561 -12.80 19.90 27.15
C ALA A 561 -12.13 19.60 25.81
N GLN A 562 -12.03 20.60 24.92
CA GLN A 562 -11.40 20.44 23.60
C GLN A 562 -9.90 20.09 23.70
N LEU A 563 -9.22 20.52 24.76
CA LEU A 563 -7.82 20.16 25.04
C LEU A 563 -7.67 18.90 25.92
N GLY A 564 -8.78 18.25 26.31
CA GLY A 564 -8.76 17.02 27.08
C GLY A 564 -8.59 17.20 28.59
N PHE A 565 -8.69 18.43 29.14
CA PHE A 565 -8.69 18.73 30.58
C PHE A 565 -10.07 18.43 31.17
N ARG A 566 -10.43 17.13 31.23
CA ARG A 566 -11.78 16.69 31.57
C ARG A 566 -12.25 17.14 32.95
N ASP A 567 -11.41 16.96 33.97
CA ASP A 567 -11.76 17.28 35.34
C ASP A 567 -11.92 18.80 35.58
N GLU A 568 -11.03 19.60 34.96
CA GLU A 568 -11.13 21.04 34.99
C GLU A 568 -12.37 21.54 34.24
N SER A 569 -12.69 20.94 33.11
CA SER A 569 -13.89 21.22 32.33
C SER A 569 -15.15 20.96 33.15
N VAL A 570 -15.23 19.80 33.83
CA VAL A 570 -16.35 19.44 34.73
C VAL A 570 -16.48 20.46 35.87
N ARG A 571 -15.35 20.85 36.49
CA ARG A 571 -15.35 21.89 37.54
C ARG A 571 -15.85 23.22 37.01
N ALA A 572 -15.42 23.63 35.82
CA ALA A 572 -15.86 24.89 35.21
C ALA A 572 -17.38 24.90 34.94
N TYR A 573 -17.92 23.83 34.37
CA TYR A 573 -19.36 23.72 34.13
C TYR A 573 -20.16 23.69 35.42
N ARG A 574 -19.70 22.99 36.46
CA ARG A 574 -20.35 23.01 37.79
C ARG A 574 -20.37 24.40 38.39
N LYS A 575 -19.27 25.15 38.30
CA LYS A 575 -19.22 26.55 38.74
C LYS A 575 -20.21 27.44 37.98
N GLY A 576 -20.35 27.26 36.68
CA GLY A 576 -21.35 27.94 35.88
C GLY A 576 -22.78 27.62 36.33
N LEU A 577 -23.09 26.36 36.66
CA LEU A 577 -24.40 25.92 37.15
C LEU A 577 -24.69 26.38 38.60
N GLU A 578 -23.65 26.52 39.45
CA GLU A 578 -23.83 27.15 40.77
C GLU A 578 -24.35 28.60 40.64
N ILE A 579 -23.97 29.31 39.56
CA ILE A 579 -24.35 30.69 39.30
C ILE A 579 -25.69 30.77 38.56
N ARG A 580 -25.92 29.85 37.60
CA ARG A 580 -27.14 29.80 36.79
C ARG A 580 -27.63 28.34 36.71
N PRO A 581 -28.41 27.89 37.75
CA PRO A 581 -28.81 26.47 37.85
C PRO A 581 -29.65 25.96 36.68
N ASP A 582 -30.44 26.83 36.04
CA ASP A 582 -31.36 26.49 34.96
C ASP A 582 -30.74 26.60 33.56
N ASP A 583 -29.43 26.85 33.45
CA ASP A 583 -28.77 26.98 32.14
C ASP A 583 -28.62 25.62 31.47
N GLN A 584 -29.49 25.32 30.49
CA GLN A 584 -29.55 24.09 29.75
C GLN A 584 -28.26 23.81 28.94
N ARG A 585 -27.54 24.87 28.50
CA ARG A 585 -26.25 24.70 27.75
C ARG A 585 -25.17 24.13 28.67
N LEU A 586 -25.03 24.71 29.87
CA LEU A 586 -24.08 24.23 30.89
C LEU A 586 -24.41 22.80 31.32
N ALA A 587 -25.69 22.49 31.55
CA ALA A 587 -26.13 21.16 31.93
C ALA A 587 -25.88 20.12 30.83
N ASN A 588 -26.14 20.48 29.57
CA ASN A 588 -25.87 19.58 28.42
C ASN A 588 -24.38 19.36 28.21
N ASN A 589 -23.58 20.42 28.26
CA ASN A 589 -22.14 20.33 28.12
C ASN A 589 -21.50 19.48 29.23
N LEU A 590 -21.99 19.63 30.46
CA LEU A 590 -21.54 18.80 31.59
C LEU A 590 -21.87 17.32 31.36
N ARG A 591 -23.08 16.98 30.88
CA ARG A 591 -23.48 15.59 30.60
C ARG A 591 -22.63 14.95 29.51
N LEU A 592 -22.23 15.73 28.50
CA LEU A 592 -21.36 15.21 27.40
C LEU A 592 -19.96 14.83 27.91
N ILE A 593 -19.49 15.47 28.98
CA ILE A 593 -18.12 15.33 29.48
C ILE A 593 -18.02 14.46 30.74
N ALA A 594 -19.00 14.59 31.64
CA ALA A 594 -19.03 13.77 32.86
C ALA A 594 -19.24 12.27 32.49
N PRO A 595 -18.54 11.31 33.15
CA PRO A 595 -18.94 9.91 33.05
C PRO A 595 -20.39 9.76 33.51
N ALA A 596 -21.15 8.88 32.88
CA ALA A 596 -22.44 8.46 33.42
C ALA A 596 -22.23 7.99 34.87
N PRO A 597 -23.13 8.31 35.80
CA PRO A 597 -23.01 7.94 37.20
C PRO A 597 -22.95 6.43 37.39
#